data_093952af194bd441612cb7be3d6aa0d5
#
_entry.id   093952af194bd441612cb7be3d6aa0d5
#
_cell.length_a   1.000
_cell.length_b   1.000
_cell.length_c   1.000
_cell.angle_alpha   90.00
_cell.angle_beta   90.00
_cell.angle_gamma   90.00
#
_symmetry.space_group_name_H-M   'P 1'
#
loop_
_entity.id
_entity.type
_entity.pdbx_description
1 polymer ?
#
loop_
_entity_poly.entity_id
_entity_poly.type
_entity_poly.pdbx_seq_one_letter_code
_entity_poly.pdbx_strand_id
1 'polypeptide(L)'
;GRKRLYLSDSGNDIRTVWTFQVEPESHQLHNREVFAVFGDEDGKPDGAAIDESGNYWSAAILGGALRVFSPDGERIMACPMPFADPTKPAFAGGSLDRIFVTSRRGEKPGGNIAVSAGGASLPRGRPAQRWRIEG
;
A
#
# COMPACT_ATOMS: atom_id res chain seq x y z
N GLY A 1 -19.57 8.85 4.17
CA GLY A 1 -19.10 7.45 4.17
C GLY A 1 -18.14 7.22 5.32
N ARG A 2 -18.18 6.05 5.93
CA ARG A 2 -17.26 5.69 7.03
C ARG A 2 -15.82 5.71 6.54
N LYS A 3 -14.96 6.40 7.23
CA LYS A 3 -13.51 6.39 6.95
C LYS A 3 -12.93 5.04 7.39
N ARG A 4 -12.07 4.46 6.57
CA ARG A 4 -11.37 3.21 6.84
C ARG A 4 -9.88 3.48 6.99
N LEU A 5 -9.27 2.91 8.03
CA LEU A 5 -7.82 2.90 8.21
C LEU A 5 -7.32 1.48 7.89
N TYR A 6 -6.19 1.40 7.21
CA TYR A 6 -5.47 0.16 6.95
C TYR A 6 -4.19 0.13 7.76
N LEU A 7 -3.88 -1.02 8.34
CA LEU A 7 -2.66 -1.26 9.12
C LEU A 7 -1.99 -2.53 8.60
N SER A 8 -0.75 -2.40 8.13
CA SER A 8 0.08 -3.55 7.78
C SER A 8 0.81 -4.08 9.01
N ASP A 9 0.65 -5.34 9.31
CA ASP A 9 1.41 -6.05 10.34
C ASP A 9 2.36 -7.04 9.66
N SER A 10 3.65 -6.69 9.65
CA SER A 10 4.72 -7.44 8.97
C SER A 10 5.35 -8.52 9.84
N GLY A 11 4.79 -8.80 11.03
CA GLY A 11 5.28 -9.86 11.91
C GLY A 11 5.41 -11.19 11.18
N ASN A 12 6.47 -11.98 11.48
CA ASN A 12 6.77 -13.21 10.75
C ASN A 12 5.59 -14.18 10.68
N ASP A 13 4.83 -14.25 11.76
CA ASP A 13 3.71 -15.18 11.93
C ASP A 13 2.35 -14.51 11.72
N ILE A 14 2.33 -13.20 11.37
CA ILE A 14 1.09 -12.42 11.26
C ILE A 14 0.81 -12.07 9.80
N ARG A 15 1.73 -11.38 9.12
CA ARG A 15 1.67 -11.03 7.69
C ARG A 15 0.27 -10.60 7.21
N THR A 16 -0.39 -9.75 8.00
CA THR A 16 -1.80 -9.40 7.81
C THR A 16 -1.95 -7.91 7.62
N VAL A 17 -2.80 -7.53 6.69
CA VAL A 17 -3.34 -6.19 6.60
C VAL A 17 -4.68 -6.16 7.31
N TRP A 18 -4.79 -5.28 8.29
CA TRP A 18 -6.01 -5.06 9.08
C TRP A 18 -6.75 -3.84 8.59
N THR A 19 -8.06 -3.82 8.73
CA THR A 19 -8.86 -2.62 8.58
C THR A 19 -9.54 -2.26 9.89
N PHE A 20 -9.77 -0.97 10.03
CA PHE A 20 -10.52 -0.38 11.14
C PHE A 20 -11.49 0.66 10.59
N GLN A 21 -12.63 0.77 11.22
CA GLN A 21 -13.52 1.92 11.03
C GLN A 21 -13.02 3.07 11.90
N VAL A 22 -12.96 4.27 11.32
CA VAL A 22 -12.55 5.49 12.04
C VAL A 22 -13.77 6.30 12.35
N GLU A 23 -14.00 6.57 13.63
CA GLU A 23 -15.05 7.50 14.06
C GLU A 23 -14.65 8.93 13.68
N PRO A 24 -15.49 9.66 12.92
CA PRO A 24 -15.10 10.98 12.40
C PRO A 24 -14.80 12.04 13.45
N GLU A 25 -15.50 12.02 14.58
CA GLU A 25 -15.38 13.04 15.62
C GLU A 25 -14.31 12.71 16.66
N SER A 26 -14.34 11.50 17.20
CA SER A 26 -13.41 11.08 18.24
C SER A 26 -12.10 10.51 17.71
N HIS A 27 -12.01 10.21 16.41
CA HIS A 27 -10.90 9.52 15.74
C HIS A 27 -10.59 8.13 16.34
N GLN A 28 -11.51 7.57 17.12
CA GLN A 28 -11.37 6.23 17.67
C GLN A 28 -11.47 5.17 16.58
N LEU A 29 -10.72 4.10 16.77
CA LEU A 29 -10.71 2.96 15.86
C LEU A 29 -11.62 1.87 16.40
N HIS A 30 -12.52 1.39 15.55
CA HIS A 30 -13.47 0.34 15.87
C HIS A 30 -13.45 -0.77 14.81
N ASN A 31 -14.03 -1.90 15.12
CA ASN A 31 -14.29 -3.00 14.18
C ASN A 31 -13.04 -3.41 13.39
N ARG A 32 -12.01 -3.87 14.14
CA ARG A 32 -10.84 -4.48 13.51
C ARG A 32 -11.24 -5.73 12.75
N GLU A 33 -10.93 -5.77 11.47
CA GLU A 33 -11.19 -6.90 10.58
C GLU A 33 -9.93 -7.25 9.79
N VAL A 34 -9.78 -8.53 9.43
CA VAL A 34 -8.75 -8.96 8.48
C VAL A 34 -9.16 -8.45 7.11
N PHE A 35 -8.27 -7.71 6.46
CA PHE A 35 -8.45 -7.25 5.09
C PHE A 35 -7.78 -8.20 4.09
N ALA A 36 -6.51 -8.53 4.34
CA ALA A 36 -5.74 -9.44 3.50
C ALA A 36 -4.67 -10.16 4.31
N VAL A 37 -4.41 -11.42 3.99
CA VAL A 37 -3.34 -12.22 4.57
C VAL A 37 -2.33 -12.54 3.47
N PHE A 38 -1.03 -12.36 3.77
CA PHE A 38 0.07 -12.69 2.89
C PHE A 38 0.58 -14.09 3.21
N GLY A 39 0.52 -14.98 2.21
CA GLY A 39 1.14 -16.31 2.31
C GLY A 39 2.68 -16.25 2.27
N ASP A 40 3.32 -17.39 2.46
CA ASP A 40 4.78 -17.47 2.47
C ASP A 40 5.43 -16.98 1.17
N GLU A 41 4.81 -17.27 0.05
CA GLU A 41 5.25 -16.86 -1.29
C GLU A 41 4.99 -15.36 -1.59
N ASP A 42 4.15 -14.71 -0.82
CA ASP A 42 3.73 -13.34 -1.08
C ASP A 42 4.70 -12.29 -0.54
N GLY A 43 5.56 -12.68 0.38
CA GLY A 43 6.39 -11.76 1.16
C GLY A 43 5.64 -11.22 2.39
N LYS A 44 5.96 -10.00 2.79
CA LYS A 44 5.36 -9.36 3.97
C LYS A 44 4.76 -8.01 3.58
N PRO A 45 3.56 -7.68 4.06
CA PRO A 45 2.97 -6.37 3.79
C PRO A 45 3.78 -5.26 4.47
N ASP A 46 4.04 -4.17 3.73
CA ASP A 46 4.69 -2.98 4.25
C ASP A 46 3.84 -1.75 3.88
N GLY A 47 4.44 -0.67 3.43
CA GLY A 47 3.71 0.53 3.07
C GLY A 47 2.76 0.33 1.91
N ALA A 48 1.70 1.12 1.87
CA ALA A 48 0.67 1.01 0.85
C ALA A 48 0.16 2.37 0.35
N ALA A 49 -0.55 2.33 -0.77
CA ALA A 49 -1.29 3.45 -1.33
C ALA A 49 -2.67 2.98 -1.80
N ILE A 50 -3.60 3.92 -1.97
CA ILE A 50 -4.95 3.67 -2.46
C ILE A 50 -5.12 4.36 -3.81
N ASP A 51 -5.68 3.65 -4.81
CA ASP A 51 -6.02 4.24 -6.08
C ASP A 51 -7.43 4.88 -6.08
N GLU A 52 -7.80 5.49 -7.19
CA GLU A 52 -9.11 6.17 -7.34
C GLU A 52 -10.30 5.22 -7.25
N SER A 53 -10.10 3.95 -7.61
CA SER A 53 -11.11 2.89 -7.49
C SER A 53 -11.22 2.31 -6.09
N GLY A 54 -10.32 2.72 -5.17
CA GLY A 54 -10.27 2.23 -3.80
C GLY A 54 -9.43 0.97 -3.62
N ASN A 55 -8.72 0.51 -4.65
CA ASN A 55 -7.84 -0.64 -4.53
C ASN A 55 -6.63 -0.31 -3.65
N TYR A 56 -6.23 -1.28 -2.85
CA TYR A 56 -5.13 -1.20 -1.91
C TYR A 56 -3.86 -1.79 -2.53
N TRP A 57 -2.85 -0.94 -2.74
CA TRP A 57 -1.56 -1.28 -3.33
C TRP A 57 -0.53 -1.45 -2.23
N SER A 58 -0.21 -2.68 -1.86
CA SER A 58 0.74 -3.01 -0.79
C SER A 58 2.10 -3.37 -1.36
N ALA A 59 3.15 -2.76 -0.85
CA ALA A 59 4.50 -3.26 -1.06
C ALA A 59 4.68 -4.59 -0.31
N ALA A 60 5.32 -5.57 -0.95
CA ALA A 60 5.58 -6.89 -0.41
C ALA A 60 7.09 -7.10 -0.23
N ILE A 61 7.61 -6.81 0.96
CA ILE A 61 9.01 -7.08 1.32
C ILE A 61 9.28 -8.58 1.23
N LEU A 62 10.41 -8.97 0.67
CA LEU A 62 10.79 -10.34 0.33
C LEU A 62 9.92 -10.98 -0.75
N GLY A 63 8.86 -10.32 -1.19
CA GLY A 63 7.98 -10.80 -2.24
C GLY A 63 8.25 -10.17 -3.61
N GLY A 64 9.15 -9.17 -3.69
CA GLY A 64 9.59 -8.54 -4.94
C GLY A 64 8.46 -7.95 -5.81
N ALA A 65 7.34 -7.55 -5.21
CA ALA A 65 6.19 -7.10 -5.97
C ALA A 65 5.34 -6.09 -5.18
N LEU A 66 4.47 -5.36 -5.88
CA LEU A 66 3.27 -4.79 -5.28
C LEU A 66 2.13 -5.81 -5.39
N ARG A 67 1.44 -6.04 -4.29
CA ARG A 67 0.20 -6.83 -4.24
C ARG A 67 -0.98 -5.88 -4.22
N VAL A 68 -1.90 -6.04 -5.15
CA VAL A 68 -3.05 -5.15 -5.28
C VAL A 68 -4.32 -5.89 -4.89
N PHE A 69 -5.08 -5.29 -4.00
CA PHE A 69 -6.32 -5.85 -3.48
C PHE A 69 -7.50 -4.93 -3.80
N SER A 70 -8.64 -5.51 -4.13
CA SER A 70 -9.90 -4.79 -4.27
C SER A 70 -10.31 -4.16 -2.93
N PRO A 71 -11.30 -3.25 -2.91
CA PRO A 71 -11.84 -2.69 -1.66
C PRO A 71 -12.38 -3.75 -0.68
N ASP A 72 -12.70 -4.95 -1.19
CA ASP A 72 -13.22 -6.07 -0.40
C ASP A 72 -12.12 -7.04 0.07
N GLY A 73 -10.84 -6.75 -0.24
CA GLY A 73 -9.70 -7.54 0.19
C GLY A 73 -9.33 -8.71 -0.72
N GLU A 74 -9.96 -8.82 -1.89
CA GLU A 74 -9.57 -9.82 -2.89
C GLU A 74 -8.30 -9.39 -3.63
N ARG A 75 -7.34 -10.29 -3.77
CA ARG A 75 -6.14 -10.02 -4.57
C ARG A 75 -6.48 -10.02 -6.05
N ILE A 76 -6.33 -8.88 -6.69
CA ILE A 76 -6.68 -8.67 -8.10
C ILE A 76 -5.46 -8.59 -9.01
N MET A 77 -4.27 -8.27 -8.46
CA MET A 77 -3.05 -8.12 -9.28
C MET A 77 -1.79 -8.28 -8.44
N ALA A 78 -0.70 -8.67 -9.10
CA ALA A 78 0.66 -8.59 -8.59
C ALA A 78 1.54 -7.90 -9.64
N CYS A 79 2.24 -6.83 -9.25
CA CYS A 79 3.15 -6.09 -10.11
C CYS A 79 4.59 -6.38 -9.69
N PRO A 80 5.37 -7.15 -10.47
CA PRO A 80 6.77 -7.41 -10.16
C PRO A 80 7.58 -6.12 -10.07
N MET A 81 8.50 -6.07 -9.10
CA MET A 81 9.43 -4.95 -8.92
C MET A 81 10.84 -5.35 -9.31
N PRO A 82 11.69 -4.40 -9.75
CA PRO A 82 13.09 -4.68 -10.10
C PRO A 82 13.98 -4.91 -8.87
N PHE A 83 13.42 -5.07 -7.69
CA PHE A 83 14.10 -5.33 -6.41
C PHE A 83 13.23 -6.20 -5.49
N ALA A 84 13.89 -6.98 -4.63
CA ALA A 84 13.23 -7.95 -3.76
C ALA A 84 12.40 -7.31 -2.62
N ASP A 85 12.81 -6.12 -2.18
CA ASP A 85 12.29 -5.49 -0.96
C ASP A 85 11.62 -4.14 -1.23
N PRO A 86 10.50 -4.09 -1.98
CA PRO A 86 9.72 -2.86 -2.10
C PRO A 86 9.15 -2.49 -0.72
N THR A 87 9.13 -1.19 -0.41
CA THR A 87 8.69 -0.73 0.92
C THR A 87 7.47 0.18 0.89
N LYS A 88 7.36 1.07 -0.08
CA LYS A 88 6.26 2.03 -0.12
C LYS A 88 5.93 2.46 -1.55
N PRO A 89 4.72 2.18 -2.05
CA PRO A 89 4.20 2.81 -3.25
C PRO A 89 3.62 4.19 -2.93
N ALA A 90 3.73 5.10 -3.88
CA ALA A 90 3.06 6.39 -3.84
C ALA A 90 2.63 6.80 -5.25
N PHE A 91 1.41 7.22 -5.41
CA PHE A 91 0.94 7.83 -6.65
C PHE A 91 1.39 9.29 -6.71
N ALA A 92 1.91 9.70 -7.86
CA ALA A 92 2.44 11.04 -8.07
C ALA A 92 2.28 11.49 -9.53
N GLY A 93 2.76 12.70 -9.83
CA GLY A 93 2.50 13.37 -11.10
C GLY A 93 1.27 14.27 -11.01
N GLY A 94 1.11 15.16 -11.98
CA GLY A 94 0.00 16.12 -11.99
C GLY A 94 -1.38 15.45 -12.04
N SER A 95 -1.47 14.27 -12.64
CA SER A 95 -2.68 13.44 -12.74
C SER A 95 -2.70 12.25 -11.81
N LEU A 96 -1.70 12.10 -10.92
CA LEU A 96 -1.53 10.94 -10.04
C LEU A 96 -1.50 9.59 -10.80
N ASP A 97 -0.98 9.59 -12.00
CA ASP A 97 -0.97 8.46 -12.95
C ASP A 97 0.40 7.74 -13.01
N ARG A 98 1.30 8.11 -12.11
CA ARG A 98 2.60 7.46 -11.93
C ARG A 98 2.71 6.86 -10.54
N ILE A 99 3.34 5.69 -10.45
CA ILE A 99 3.65 5.05 -9.17
C ILE A 99 5.15 5.13 -8.95
N PHE A 100 5.54 5.69 -7.82
CA PHE A 100 6.89 5.66 -7.28
C PHE A 100 6.93 4.60 -6.20
N VAL A 101 7.93 3.74 -6.23
CA VAL A 101 8.08 2.67 -5.23
C VAL A 101 9.49 2.74 -4.66
N THR A 102 9.59 2.91 -3.36
CA THR A 102 10.87 2.84 -2.65
C THR A 102 11.20 1.40 -2.29
N SER A 103 12.49 1.10 -2.11
CA SER A 103 12.95 -0.19 -1.61
C SER A 103 13.78 -0.05 -0.35
N ARG A 104 13.77 -1.09 0.46
CA ARG A 104 14.72 -1.26 1.54
C ARG A 104 16.13 -1.47 0.96
N ARG A 105 17.16 -1.16 1.74
CA ARG A 105 18.56 -1.43 1.43
C ARG A 105 18.75 -2.93 1.20
N GLY A 106 19.21 -3.31 0.01
CA GLY A 106 19.67 -4.65 -0.30
C GLY A 106 21.15 -4.84 0.05
N GLU A 107 21.86 -5.68 -0.70
CA GLU A 107 23.31 -5.92 -0.54
C GLU A 107 24.18 -4.68 -0.85
N LYS A 108 23.66 -3.75 -1.64
CA LYS A 108 24.35 -2.49 -1.99
C LYS A 108 23.96 -1.35 -1.04
N PRO A 109 24.87 -0.40 -0.76
CA PRO A 109 24.55 0.77 0.04
C PRO A 109 23.43 1.62 -0.60
N GLY A 110 22.46 2.04 0.21
CA GLY A 110 21.33 2.87 -0.21
C GLY A 110 20.11 2.04 -0.64
N GLY A 111 18.93 2.66 -0.62
CA GLY A 111 17.72 2.12 -1.20
C GLY A 111 17.59 2.47 -2.68
N ASN A 112 16.60 1.89 -3.36
CA ASN A 112 16.26 2.21 -4.75
C ASN A 112 14.88 2.86 -4.82
N ILE A 113 14.64 3.57 -5.91
CA ILE A 113 13.32 4.07 -6.28
C ILE A 113 13.03 3.57 -7.69
N ALA A 114 11.94 2.86 -7.87
CA ALA A 114 11.37 2.56 -9.18
C ALA A 114 10.23 3.52 -9.48
N VAL A 115 10.11 3.88 -10.74
CA VAL A 115 9.03 4.75 -11.23
C VAL A 115 8.36 4.05 -12.39
N SER A 116 7.02 3.95 -12.36
CA SER A 116 6.27 3.47 -13.52
C SER A 116 6.42 4.43 -14.69
N ALA A 117 6.40 3.90 -15.91
CA ALA A 117 6.49 4.72 -17.12
C ALA A 117 5.32 5.72 -17.28
N GLY A 118 4.26 5.56 -16.48
CA GLY A 118 3.00 6.28 -16.66
C GLY A 118 2.22 5.76 -17.88
N GLY A 119 0.96 6.09 -17.96
CA GLY A 119 0.13 5.76 -19.12
C GLY A 119 -1.21 5.14 -18.73
N ALA A 120 -2.08 4.94 -19.73
CA ALA A 120 -3.46 4.52 -19.57
C ALA A 120 -3.66 3.12 -18.94
N SER A 121 -2.58 2.36 -18.72
CA SER A 121 -2.64 1.00 -18.13
C SER A 121 -2.60 0.97 -16.61
N LEU A 122 -2.28 2.09 -15.95
CA LEU A 122 -2.26 2.19 -14.49
C LEU A 122 -3.42 3.07 -14.01
N PRO A 123 -4.09 2.68 -12.93
CA PRO A 123 -5.10 3.53 -12.33
C PRO A 123 -4.47 4.79 -11.74
N ARG A 124 -5.27 5.82 -11.59
CA ARG A 124 -4.85 7.04 -10.90
C ARG A 124 -4.90 6.83 -9.40
N GLY A 125 -3.98 7.48 -8.71
CA GLY A 125 -3.98 7.51 -7.26
C GLY A 125 -5.10 8.39 -6.72
N ARG A 126 -5.49 8.12 -5.49
CA ARG A 126 -6.37 9.01 -4.73
C ARG A 126 -5.51 10.14 -4.14
N PRO A 127 -5.93 11.41 -4.21
CA PRO A 127 -5.23 12.50 -3.54
C PRO A 127 -5.07 12.23 -2.05
N ALA A 128 -3.87 12.48 -1.52
CA ALA A 128 -3.62 12.36 -0.09
C ALA A 128 -4.48 13.36 0.69
N GLN A 129 -5.01 12.94 1.82
CA GLN A 129 -5.71 13.84 2.72
C GLN A 129 -4.69 14.80 3.35
N ARG A 130 -4.99 16.09 3.32
CA ARG A 130 -4.16 17.09 3.96
C ARG A 130 -4.39 17.05 5.47
N TRP A 131 -3.33 16.94 6.23
CA TRP A 131 -3.36 17.19 7.66
C TRP A 131 -3.43 18.68 7.90
N ARG A 132 -4.38 19.14 8.70
CA ARG A 132 -4.37 20.47 9.27
C ARG A 132 -3.84 20.34 10.70
N ILE A 133 -2.70 20.95 10.96
CA ILE A 133 -2.22 21.16 12.31
C ILE A 133 -2.81 22.51 12.71
N GLU A 134 -3.81 22.49 13.55
CA GLU A 134 -4.29 23.70 14.21
C GLU A 134 -3.28 24.02 15.30
N GLY A 135 -2.60 25.16 15.18
CA GLY A 135 -1.65 25.70 16.14
C GLY A 135 -2.35 26.33 17.33
#